data_b316b4514a3460123d5f347b65abbd34
#
_entry.id   b316b4514a3460123d5f347b65abbd34
#
_cell.length_a   1.000
_cell.length_b   1.000
_cell.length_c   1.000
_cell.angle_alpha   90.00
_cell.angle_beta   90.00
_cell.angle_gamma   90.00
#
_symmetry.space_group_name_H-M   'P 1'
#
loop_
_entity.id
_entity.type
_entity.pdbx_description
1 polymer ?
#
loop_
_entity_poly.entity_id
_entity_poly.type
_entity_poly.pdbx_seq_one_letter_code
_entity_poly.pdbx_strand_id
1 'polypeptide(L)'
;MNSRRSFCMSLGVLGLPLLAVPALAHHGWAGNLDEEFEITGTVESGVSLAGPHATMKLRADGKVWDLTLAPPAATIRAGLKEGIIPVGATVTIHGHRNRDPKKFEIKTERVTWKDRTFNVYPDRT
;
A
#
# COMPACT_ATOMS: atom_id res chain seq x y z
N MET A 1 -34.79 35.61 27.11
CA MET A 1 -34.46 36.00 26.27
C MET A 1 -33.13 35.84 25.87
N ASN A 2 -32.39 36.21 26.06
CA ASN A 2 -31.16 36.21 25.69
C ASN A 2 -30.49 34.96 25.67
N SER A 3 -30.67 34.29 26.39
CA SER A 3 -30.10 33.05 26.41
C SER A 3 -29.60 32.61 25.13
N ARG A 4 -30.26 32.72 24.27
CA ARG A 4 -29.88 32.26 23.08
C ARG A 4 -28.52 32.43 22.80
N ARG A 5 -28.05 33.32 22.95
CA ARG A 5 -26.77 33.56 22.59
C ARG A 5 -25.87 32.51 22.93
N SER A 6 -25.83 32.22 23.89
CA SER A 6 -24.89 31.29 24.30
C SER A 6 -24.66 30.23 23.37
N PHE A 7 -25.52 29.59 23.04
CA PHE A 7 -25.38 28.48 22.25
C PHE A 7 -24.48 28.64 21.13
N CYS A 8 -24.57 29.52 20.60
CA CYS A 8 -23.85 29.63 19.43
C CYS A 8 -22.48 29.32 19.64
N MET A 9 -21.92 29.83 20.40
CA MET A 9 -20.63 29.69 20.52
C MET A 9 -20.26 28.37 20.43
N SER A 10 -20.75 27.77 21.08
CA SER A 10 -20.42 26.45 21.10
C SER A 10 -20.12 25.96 19.80
N LEU A 11 -20.87 26.14 19.03
CA LEU A 11 -20.71 25.63 17.82
C LEU A 11 -19.45 25.79 17.28
N GLY A 12 -19.17 26.75 17.14
CA GLY A 12 -18.08 26.91 16.37
C GLY A 12 -17.05 26.04 16.79
N VAL A 13 -16.83 26.01 17.75
CA VAL A 13 -15.88 25.22 18.22
C VAL A 13 -15.81 23.97 17.66
N LEU A 14 -16.74 23.42 17.67
CA LEU A 14 -16.78 22.18 17.25
C LEU A 14 -16.05 21.88 16.11
N GLY A 15 -16.43 22.08 15.38
CA GLY A 15 -15.89 21.64 14.22
C GLY A 15 -14.48 21.74 13.98
N LEU A 16 -13.96 22.60 14.07
CA LEU A 16 -12.69 22.77 13.76
C LEU A 16 -11.71 21.77 13.93
N PRO A 17 -11.40 21.55 14.89
CA PRO A 17 -10.34 20.68 15.16
C PRO A 17 -10.30 19.47 14.34
N LEU A 18 -11.21 18.91 14.25
CA LEU A 18 -11.25 17.72 13.59
C LEU A 18 -10.69 17.69 12.30
N LEU A 19 -10.79 18.45 11.65
CA LEU A 19 -10.34 18.42 10.38
C LEU A 19 -8.92 18.22 10.11
N ALA A 20 -8.18 18.83 10.60
CA ALA A 20 -6.80 18.76 10.24
C ALA A 20 -6.07 17.46 10.33
N VAL A 21 -6.23 16.81 11.25
CA VAL A 21 -5.53 15.61 11.42
C VAL A 21 -5.34 14.58 10.38
N PRO A 22 -6.28 14.02 9.91
CA PRO A 22 -6.19 12.92 8.98
C PRO A 22 -5.24 13.07 7.82
N ALA A 23 -5.17 14.17 7.33
CA ALA A 23 -4.37 14.37 6.16
C ALA A 23 -2.94 13.87 6.25
N LEU A 24 -2.35 13.97 7.35
CA LEU A 24 -0.98 13.58 7.48
C LEU A 24 -0.71 12.12 7.45
N ALA A 25 -1.60 11.37 7.90
CA ALA A 25 -1.39 9.95 8.01
C ALA A 25 -1.22 9.23 6.69
N HIS A 26 -1.63 9.82 5.63
CA HIS A 26 -1.58 9.12 4.36
C HIS A 26 -0.45 9.55 3.45
N HIS A 27 0.54 10.18 4.03
CA HIS A 27 1.62 10.65 3.21
C HIS A 27 2.28 9.45 2.52
N GLY A 28 2.40 9.50 1.21
CA GLY A 28 3.00 8.42 0.45
C GLY A 28 2.04 7.28 0.12
N TRP A 29 0.90 7.24 0.76
CA TRP A 29 -0.07 6.17 0.52
C TRP A 29 -1.44 6.72 0.14
N ALA A 30 -1.56 8.01 -0.06
CA ALA A 30 -2.83 8.66 -0.29
C ALA A 30 -3.58 8.17 -1.53
N GLY A 31 -2.88 7.68 -2.51
CA GLY A 31 -3.53 7.17 -3.72
C GLY A 31 -4.04 5.75 -3.59
N ASN A 32 -3.90 5.13 -2.43
CA ASN A 32 -4.27 3.75 -2.21
C ASN A 32 -5.36 3.64 -1.17
N LEU A 33 -6.12 2.54 -1.21
CA LEU A 33 -7.17 2.31 -0.24
C LEU A 33 -6.56 1.98 1.12
N ASP A 34 -7.27 2.34 2.18
CA ASP A 34 -6.80 2.04 3.52
C ASP A 34 -6.93 0.56 3.85
N GLU A 35 -7.86 -0.13 3.22
CA GLU A 35 -8.07 -1.54 3.50
C GLU A 35 -6.94 -2.37 2.92
N GLU A 36 -6.52 -3.36 3.65
CA GLU A 36 -5.51 -4.26 3.17
C GLU A 36 -6.11 -5.19 2.13
N PHE A 37 -5.36 -5.49 1.09
CA PHE A 37 -5.77 -6.33 -0.01
C PHE A 37 -4.78 -7.48 -0.13
N GLU A 38 -5.30 -8.67 -0.30
CA GLU A 38 -4.46 -9.84 -0.45
C GLU A 38 -4.82 -10.54 -1.75
N ILE A 39 -3.82 -10.90 -2.53
CA ILE A 39 -4.07 -11.60 -3.79
C ILE A 39 -2.94 -12.59 -4.05
N THR A 40 -3.31 -13.75 -4.57
CA THR A 40 -2.35 -14.78 -4.93
C THR A 40 -2.33 -14.93 -6.45
N GLY A 41 -1.17 -15.06 -7.01
CA GLY A 41 -1.03 -15.23 -8.44
C GLY A 41 0.36 -15.68 -8.80
N THR A 42 0.69 -15.57 -10.08
CA THR A 42 2.01 -15.98 -10.57
C THR A 42 2.84 -14.77 -10.95
N VAL A 43 4.12 -14.86 -10.75
CA VAL A 43 5.02 -13.76 -11.06
C VAL A 43 5.12 -13.62 -12.57
N GLU A 44 4.73 -12.46 -13.07
CA GLU A 44 4.81 -12.14 -14.48
C GLU A 44 6.17 -11.51 -14.79
N SER A 45 6.65 -10.64 -13.92
CA SER A 45 7.99 -10.06 -13.99
C SER A 45 8.57 -10.03 -12.60
N GLY A 46 9.79 -10.51 -12.45
CA GLY A 46 10.43 -10.57 -11.15
C GLY A 46 10.81 -9.20 -10.62
N VAL A 47 11.47 -9.22 -9.47
CA VAL A 47 11.86 -7.98 -8.79
C VAL A 47 12.79 -7.17 -9.68
N SER A 48 12.46 -5.90 -9.86
CA SER A 48 13.33 -4.92 -10.52
C SER A 48 13.72 -3.88 -9.48
N LEU A 49 15.00 -3.63 -9.34
CA LEU A 49 15.52 -2.63 -8.40
C LEU A 49 15.84 -1.32 -9.10
N ALA A 50 15.41 -1.20 -10.34
CA ALA A 50 15.65 0.01 -11.12
C ALA A 50 14.72 1.11 -10.69
N GLY A 51 14.76 2.16 -10.56
CA GLY A 51 13.80 3.19 -10.21
C GLY A 51 13.81 3.55 -8.74
N PRO A 52 13.04 4.54 -8.36
CA PRO A 52 13.00 5.01 -6.97
C PRO A 52 12.36 4.00 -6.02
N HIS A 53 11.47 3.19 -6.52
CA HIS A 53 10.92 2.06 -5.78
C HIS A 53 11.16 0.80 -6.58
N ALA A 54 11.42 -0.29 -5.91
CA ALA A 54 11.49 -1.59 -6.56
C ALA A 54 10.08 -1.97 -7.02
N THR A 55 9.98 -2.82 -8.01
CA THR A 55 8.71 -3.21 -8.60
C THR A 55 8.69 -4.69 -8.96
N MET A 56 7.50 -5.22 -9.14
CA MET A 56 7.26 -6.56 -9.67
C MET A 56 5.97 -6.51 -10.47
N LYS A 57 5.67 -7.57 -11.22
CA LYS A 57 4.36 -7.73 -11.85
C LYS A 57 3.82 -9.10 -11.53
N LEU A 58 2.52 -9.16 -11.26
CA LEU A 58 1.82 -10.37 -10.87
C LEU A 58 0.69 -10.63 -11.85
N ARG A 59 0.52 -11.86 -12.27
CA ARG A 59 -0.65 -12.23 -13.07
C ARG A 59 -1.64 -12.93 -12.15
N ALA A 60 -2.81 -12.36 -12.03
CA ALA A 60 -3.87 -12.91 -11.17
C ALA A 60 -5.23 -12.51 -11.74
N ASP A 61 -6.20 -13.40 -11.67
CA ASP A 61 -7.55 -13.16 -12.13
C ASP A 61 -7.60 -12.67 -13.57
N GLY A 62 -6.72 -13.18 -14.40
CA GLY A 62 -6.68 -12.83 -15.82
C GLY A 62 -6.09 -11.45 -16.09
N LYS A 63 -5.52 -10.79 -15.11
CA LYS A 63 -4.97 -9.45 -15.28
C LYS A 63 -3.53 -9.40 -14.81
N VAL A 64 -2.80 -8.40 -15.25
CA VAL A 64 -1.45 -8.15 -14.78
C VAL A 64 -1.51 -6.99 -13.80
N TRP A 65 -1.01 -7.23 -12.60
CA TRP A 65 -0.98 -6.24 -11.52
C TRP A 65 0.41 -5.69 -11.39
N ASP A 66 0.51 -4.37 -11.30
CA ASP A 66 1.78 -3.70 -11.05
C ASP A 66 1.97 -3.57 -9.55
N LEU A 67 3.05 -4.11 -9.05
CA LEU A 67 3.36 -4.08 -7.62
C LEU A 67 4.47 -3.09 -7.38
N THR A 68 4.19 -2.09 -6.53
CA THR A 68 5.22 -1.17 -6.08
C THR A 68 5.72 -1.71 -4.74
N LEU A 69 7.01 -1.94 -4.65
CA LEU A 69 7.63 -2.39 -3.42
C LEU A 69 8.23 -1.19 -2.69
N ALA A 70 9.12 -1.40 -1.77
CA ALA A 70 9.80 -0.31 -1.08
C ALA A 70 10.95 0.21 -1.95
N PRO A 71 11.59 1.30 -1.55
CA PRO A 71 12.81 1.73 -2.24
C PRO A 71 13.82 0.59 -2.28
N PRO A 72 14.70 0.57 -3.28
CA PRO A 72 15.59 -0.59 -3.48
C PRO A 72 16.35 -1.05 -2.24
N ALA A 73 16.90 -0.14 -1.47
CA ALA A 73 17.65 -0.54 -0.29
C ALA A 73 16.80 -1.28 0.73
N ALA A 74 15.58 -0.82 0.96
CA ALA A 74 14.69 -1.46 1.91
C ALA A 74 14.18 -2.79 1.36
N THR A 75 13.95 -2.88 0.08
CA THR A 75 13.52 -4.11 -0.56
C THR A 75 14.62 -5.17 -0.45
N ILE A 76 15.87 -4.79 -0.69
CA ILE A 76 16.99 -5.71 -0.54
C ILE A 76 17.14 -6.14 0.92
N ARG A 77 16.96 -5.20 1.86
CA ARG A 77 17.07 -5.51 3.28
C ARG A 77 16.00 -6.52 3.71
N ALA A 78 14.85 -6.49 3.06
CA ALA A 78 13.80 -7.47 3.33
C ALA A 78 14.09 -8.84 2.72
N GLY A 79 15.12 -8.94 1.90
CA GLY A 79 15.48 -10.20 1.26
C GLY A 79 15.05 -10.35 -0.18
N LEU A 80 14.36 -9.36 -0.73
CA LEU A 80 13.90 -9.41 -2.11
C LEU A 80 14.98 -8.81 -3.02
N LYS A 81 15.67 -9.66 -3.75
CA LYS A 81 16.67 -9.24 -4.71
C LYS A 81 16.20 -9.67 -6.08
N GLU A 82 16.82 -9.13 -7.12
CA GLU A 82 16.49 -9.55 -8.47
C GLU A 82 16.81 -11.03 -8.64
N GLY A 83 15.89 -11.74 -9.23
CA GLY A 83 16.07 -13.16 -9.49
C GLY A 83 15.77 -14.10 -8.33
N ILE A 84 15.44 -13.57 -7.14
CA ILE A 84 15.21 -14.44 -5.99
C ILE A 84 13.92 -15.23 -6.16
N ILE A 85 12.90 -14.66 -6.76
CA ILE A 85 11.65 -15.35 -7.03
C ILE A 85 11.51 -15.48 -8.55
N PRO A 86 11.46 -16.69 -9.06
CA PRO A 86 11.43 -16.85 -10.52
C PRO A 86 10.09 -16.47 -11.13
N VAL A 87 10.13 -16.07 -12.40
CA VAL A 87 8.91 -15.84 -13.17
C VAL A 87 8.15 -17.15 -13.19
N GLY A 88 6.84 -17.07 -13.02
CA GLY A 88 5.98 -18.25 -12.97
C GLY A 88 5.75 -18.80 -11.58
N ALA A 89 6.51 -18.34 -10.59
CA ALA A 89 6.31 -18.79 -9.22
C ALA A 89 4.97 -18.27 -8.69
N THR A 90 4.33 -19.02 -7.82
CA THR A 90 3.10 -18.59 -7.16
C THR A 90 3.45 -17.85 -5.89
N VAL A 91 2.93 -16.64 -5.74
CA VAL A 91 3.19 -15.80 -4.58
C VAL A 91 1.90 -15.18 -4.08
N THR A 92 1.87 -14.80 -2.82
CA THR A 92 0.75 -14.04 -2.24
C THR A 92 1.25 -12.66 -1.88
N ILE A 93 0.48 -11.66 -2.28
CA ILE A 93 0.82 -10.25 -2.09
C ILE A 93 -0.14 -9.64 -1.09
N HIS A 94 0.40 -8.93 -0.13
CA HIS A 94 -0.41 -8.14 0.81
C HIS A 94 -0.03 -6.67 0.63
N GLY A 95 -1.02 -5.82 0.54
CA GLY A 95 -0.78 -4.39 0.39
C GLY A 95 -2.08 -3.64 0.22
N HIS A 96 -2.03 -2.53 -0.47
CA HIS A 96 -3.19 -1.66 -0.65
C HIS A 96 -3.37 -1.33 -2.12
N ARG A 97 -4.57 -1.56 -2.63
CA ARG A 97 -4.89 -1.31 -4.03
C ARG A 97 -4.95 0.18 -4.31
N ASN A 98 -4.72 0.54 -5.56
CA ASN A 98 -4.98 1.89 -6.03
C ASN A 98 -6.45 2.21 -5.81
N ARG A 99 -6.77 3.44 -5.43
CA ARG A 99 -8.15 3.86 -5.21
C ARG A 99 -8.96 3.79 -6.49
N ASP A 100 -8.34 3.95 -7.64
CA ASP A 100 -9.01 3.84 -8.91
C ASP A 100 -9.14 2.35 -9.25
N PRO A 101 -10.34 1.79 -9.26
CA PRO A 101 -10.51 0.35 -9.49
C PRO A 101 -10.13 -0.08 -10.90
N LYS A 102 -9.93 0.84 -11.82
CA LYS A 102 -9.49 0.50 -13.16
C LYS A 102 -7.98 0.32 -13.22
N LYS A 103 -7.27 0.70 -12.18
CA LYS A 103 -5.83 0.55 -12.14
C LYS A 103 -5.49 -0.68 -11.31
N PHE A 104 -4.88 -1.66 -11.95
CA PHE A 104 -4.49 -2.88 -11.26
C PHE A 104 -3.10 -2.68 -10.68
N GLU A 105 -3.04 -1.94 -9.59
CA GLU A 105 -1.81 -1.55 -8.92
C GLU A 105 -1.93 -1.80 -7.43
N ILE A 106 -0.89 -2.32 -6.82
CA ILE A 106 -0.86 -2.56 -5.40
C ILE A 106 0.42 -1.96 -4.84
N LYS A 107 0.27 -1.15 -3.79
CA LYS A 107 1.41 -0.73 -3.01
C LYS A 107 1.64 -1.86 -2.02
N THR A 108 2.73 -2.58 -2.19
CA THR A 108 2.95 -3.86 -1.55
C THR A 108 3.67 -3.71 -0.24
N GLU A 109 3.16 -4.37 0.79
CA GLU A 109 3.80 -4.40 2.11
C GLU A 109 4.62 -5.66 2.30
N ARG A 110 4.13 -6.79 1.82
CA ARG A 110 4.87 -8.04 1.93
C ARG A 110 4.53 -9.01 0.81
N VAL A 111 5.50 -9.82 0.50
CA VAL A 111 5.38 -10.86 -0.51
C VAL A 111 5.65 -12.19 0.19
N THR A 112 4.77 -13.15 0.02
CA THR A 112 4.97 -14.49 0.57
C THR A 112 5.18 -15.48 -0.56
N TRP A 113 6.26 -16.22 -0.48
CA TRP A 113 6.60 -17.24 -1.47
C TRP A 113 7.04 -18.50 -0.74
N LYS A 114 6.29 -19.59 -0.95
CA LYS A 114 6.53 -20.83 -0.21
C LYS A 114 6.37 -20.52 1.29
N ASP A 115 7.34 -20.84 2.10
CA ASP A 115 7.26 -20.57 3.53
C ASP A 115 8.03 -19.31 3.93
N ARG A 116 8.36 -18.46 2.96
CA ARG A 116 9.14 -17.24 3.23
C ARG A 116 8.26 -16.02 3.07
N THR A 117 8.40 -15.07 3.97
CA THR A 117 7.71 -13.79 3.91
C THR A 117 8.74 -12.68 3.84
N PHE A 118 8.56 -11.81 2.84
CA PHE A 118 9.46 -10.68 2.64
C PHE A 118 8.68 -9.41 3.00
N ASN A 119 8.98 -8.81 4.16
CA ASN A 119 8.29 -7.61 4.62
C ASN A 119 9.07 -6.39 4.17
N VAL A 120 8.61 -5.76 3.09
CA VAL A 120 9.32 -4.59 2.56
C VAL A 120 8.93 -3.31 3.31
N TYR A 121 7.81 -3.35 4.01
CA TYR A 121 7.42 -2.26 4.91
C TYR A 121 7.04 -2.88 6.27
N PRO A 122 8.03 -3.32 7.05
CA PRO A 122 7.74 -4.03 8.29
C PRO A 122 6.94 -3.23 9.30
N ASP A 123 7.03 -1.90 9.25
CA ASP A 123 6.30 -1.09 10.20
C ASP A 123 4.81 -0.97 9.87
N ARG A 124 4.39 -1.53 8.78
CA ARG A 124 2.99 -1.47 8.39
C ARG A 124 2.27 -2.81 8.52
N THR A 125 2.89 -3.82 9.07
CA THR A 125 2.26 -5.13 9.19
C THR A 125 1.43 -5.29 10.44
#